data_054cce9b059d46be7becf8eacf4f6312
#
_entry.id   054cce9b059d46be7becf8eacf4f6312
#
_cell.length_a   1.000
_cell.length_b   1.000
_cell.length_c   1.000
_cell.angle_alpha   90.00
_cell.angle_beta   90.00
_cell.angle_gamma   90.00
#
_symmetry.space_group_name_H-M   'P 1'
#
loop_
_entity.id
_entity.type
_entity.pdbx_description
1 polymer ?
#
loop_
_entity_poly.entity_id
_entity_poly.type
_entity_poly.pdbx_seq_one_letter_code
_entity_poly.pdbx_strand_id
1 'polypeptide(L)'
;MGMLTEMLKRNLGLTASAAKLAMVDVRDVAEVCVGALDAESKNARYHAWGELVTMDEVIELVKKITGRNIRFYSTPLFLLDTLGLFGEIFTLSTRIRLPFAKESMRMFTQNARVNGPGNIDQSLANREFGFQSISLEESLTDALKWLHQAGHLSSKQSGKLANI
;
A
#
# COMPACT_ATOMS: atom_id res chain seq x y z
N MET A 1 7.43 -8.89 -6.51
CA MET A 1 7.59 -8.94 -5.05
C MET A 1 7.40 -7.54 -4.50
N GLY A 2 6.55 -7.36 -3.52
CA GLY A 2 6.09 -6.03 -3.11
C GLY A 2 7.10 -5.28 -2.24
N MET A 3 6.97 -3.96 -2.22
CA MET A 3 7.80 -3.02 -1.42
C MET A 3 7.84 -3.41 0.06
N LEU A 4 6.72 -3.85 0.63
CA LEU A 4 6.60 -4.29 2.02
C LEU A 4 7.48 -5.51 2.34
N THR A 5 7.53 -6.47 1.43
CA THR A 5 8.38 -7.67 1.57
C THR A 5 9.87 -7.30 1.56
N GLU A 6 10.28 -6.40 0.66
CA GLU A 6 11.66 -5.93 0.61
C GLU A 6 12.05 -5.10 1.86
N MET A 7 11.15 -4.25 2.35
CA MET A 7 11.33 -3.54 3.62
C MET A 7 11.56 -4.50 4.79
N LEU A 8 10.73 -5.54 4.90
CA LEU A 8 10.84 -6.53 5.96
C LEU A 8 12.12 -7.35 5.85
N LYS A 9 12.54 -7.70 4.63
CA LYS A 9 13.79 -8.44 4.39
C LYS A 9 15.01 -7.62 4.75
N ARG A 10 15.05 -6.37 4.35
CA ARG A 10 16.20 -5.48 4.57
C ARG A 10 16.19 -4.79 5.92
N ASN A 11 15.09 -4.85 6.65
CA ASN A 11 14.84 -4.11 7.88
C ASN A 11 15.02 -2.58 7.71
N LEU A 12 14.75 -2.11 6.50
CA LEU A 12 14.96 -0.74 6.06
C LEU A 12 13.85 -0.34 5.09
N GLY A 13 13.25 0.83 5.31
CA GLY A 13 12.30 1.45 4.40
C GLY A 13 12.65 2.90 4.11
N LEU A 14 12.36 3.34 2.89
CA LEU A 14 12.35 4.75 2.51
C LEU A 14 10.91 5.17 2.32
N THR A 15 10.52 6.28 2.91
CA THR A 15 9.16 6.80 2.85
C THR A 15 9.15 8.23 2.35
N ALA A 16 8.04 8.61 1.72
CA ALA A 16 7.66 10.00 1.52
C ALA A 16 6.60 10.32 2.56
N SER A 17 6.98 10.85 3.71
CA SER A 17 6.10 11.02 4.88
C SER A 17 4.80 11.73 4.58
N ALA A 18 4.79 12.65 3.61
CA ALA A 18 3.60 13.40 3.23
C ALA A 18 2.70 12.67 2.21
N ALA A 19 3.14 11.53 1.64
CA ALA A 19 2.36 10.82 0.64
C ALA A 19 1.27 9.98 1.31
N LYS A 20 0.02 10.29 1.03
CA LYS A 20 -1.12 9.49 1.43
C LYS A 20 -1.45 8.46 0.36
N LEU A 21 -1.70 7.24 0.78
CA LEU A 21 -2.06 6.11 -0.05
C LEU A 21 -3.48 5.66 0.31
N ALA A 22 -4.29 5.43 -0.69
CA ALA A 22 -5.53 4.71 -0.50
C ALA A 22 -5.23 3.21 -0.54
N MET A 23 -5.48 2.55 0.56
CA MET A 23 -5.29 1.11 0.68
C MET A 23 -6.64 0.44 0.82
N VAL A 24 -6.86 -0.59 0.02
CA VAL A 24 -8.09 -1.38 0.03
C VAL A 24 -7.71 -2.86 0.00
N ASP A 25 -8.44 -3.69 0.72
CA ASP A 25 -8.27 -5.14 0.66
C ASP A 25 -8.84 -5.68 -0.66
N VAL A 26 -8.18 -6.66 -1.22
CA VAL A 26 -8.67 -7.31 -2.46
C VAL A 26 -10.02 -8.01 -2.25
N ARG A 27 -10.31 -8.47 -1.04
CA ARG A 27 -11.59 -9.08 -0.67
C ARG A 27 -12.73 -8.05 -0.74
N ASP A 28 -12.46 -6.81 -0.31
CA ASP A 28 -13.40 -5.70 -0.42
C ASP A 28 -13.74 -5.39 -1.87
N VAL A 29 -12.72 -5.39 -2.75
CA VAL A 29 -12.94 -5.19 -4.19
C VAL A 29 -13.80 -6.32 -4.75
N ALA A 30 -13.52 -7.56 -4.35
CA ALA A 30 -14.31 -8.71 -4.79
C ALA A 30 -15.77 -8.63 -4.31
N GLU A 31 -15.99 -8.23 -3.05
CA GLU A 31 -17.32 -8.04 -2.48
C GLU A 31 -18.12 -6.98 -3.25
N VAL A 32 -17.50 -5.83 -3.53
CA VAL A 32 -18.14 -4.79 -4.34
C VAL A 32 -18.47 -5.29 -5.76
N CYS A 33 -17.58 -6.07 -6.37
CA CYS A 33 -17.85 -6.66 -7.69
C CYS A 33 -19.03 -7.62 -7.67
N VAL A 34 -19.11 -8.49 -6.65
CA VAL A 34 -20.22 -9.44 -6.50
C VAL A 34 -21.52 -8.71 -6.18
N GLY A 35 -21.51 -7.77 -5.23
CA GLY A 35 -22.67 -6.96 -4.88
C GLY A 35 -23.22 -6.17 -6.06
N ALA A 36 -22.34 -5.64 -6.91
CA ALA A 36 -22.74 -4.91 -8.10
C ALA A 36 -23.47 -5.76 -9.16
N LEU A 37 -23.30 -7.09 -9.16
CA LEU A 37 -24.03 -7.99 -10.07
C LEU A 37 -25.52 -8.08 -9.71
N ASP A 38 -25.82 -8.06 -8.41
CA ASP A 38 -27.17 -8.21 -7.86
C ASP A 38 -27.82 -6.85 -7.51
N ALA A 39 -27.08 -5.74 -7.68
CA ALA A 39 -27.54 -4.41 -7.33
C ALA A 39 -28.74 -3.95 -8.18
N GLU A 40 -29.66 -3.21 -7.55
CA GLU A 40 -30.84 -2.67 -8.21
C GLU A 40 -30.50 -1.53 -9.19
N SER A 41 -29.50 -0.74 -8.86
CA SER A 41 -29.05 0.42 -9.66
C SER A 41 -28.29 -0.02 -10.92
N LYS A 42 -28.96 0.04 -12.07
CA LYS A 42 -28.31 -0.25 -13.36
C LYS A 42 -27.46 0.94 -13.83
N ASN A 43 -26.29 0.63 -14.40
CA ASN A 43 -25.30 1.63 -14.85
C ASN A 43 -24.72 2.52 -13.74
N ALA A 44 -24.77 2.07 -12.51
CA ALA A 44 -24.12 2.74 -11.37
C ALA A 44 -22.60 2.52 -11.36
N ARG A 45 -21.89 3.40 -10.65
CA ARG A 45 -20.47 3.24 -10.35
C ARG A 45 -20.32 3.02 -8.86
N TYR A 46 -19.75 1.89 -8.49
CA TYR A 46 -19.45 1.56 -7.11
C TYR A 46 -17.97 1.78 -6.83
N HIS A 47 -17.66 2.30 -5.66
CA HIS A 47 -16.29 2.47 -5.22
C HIS A 47 -16.00 1.52 -4.05
N ALA A 48 -14.97 0.70 -4.20
CA ALA A 48 -14.36 -0.03 -3.11
C ALA A 48 -13.25 0.84 -2.55
N TRP A 49 -13.44 1.39 -1.37
CA TRP A 49 -12.52 2.29 -0.72
C TRP A 49 -12.15 1.76 0.66
N GLY A 50 -10.88 1.64 0.95
CA GLY A 50 -10.39 1.28 2.26
C GLY A 50 -9.98 2.52 3.07
N GLU A 51 -8.77 2.48 3.63
CA GLU A 51 -8.27 3.57 4.46
C GLU A 51 -7.29 4.45 3.68
N LEU A 52 -7.35 5.77 3.96
CA LEU A 52 -6.40 6.75 3.47
C LEU A 52 -5.31 6.94 4.52
N VAL A 53 -4.14 6.39 4.26
CA VAL A 53 -3.04 6.32 5.22
C VAL A 53 -1.73 6.81 4.62
N THR A 54 -0.84 7.28 5.47
CA THR A 54 0.54 7.58 5.11
C THR A 54 1.39 6.31 5.17
N MET A 55 2.51 6.31 4.46
CA MET A 55 3.47 5.21 4.57
C MET A 55 4.03 5.05 5.98
N ASP A 56 4.13 6.14 6.73
CA ASP A 56 4.60 6.11 8.12
C ASP A 56 3.60 5.35 9.01
N GLU A 57 2.28 5.58 8.84
CA GLU A 57 1.22 4.83 9.53
C GLU A 57 1.25 3.34 9.17
N VAL A 58 1.42 3.01 7.89
CA VAL A 58 1.56 1.61 7.45
C VAL A 58 2.75 0.94 8.12
N ILE A 59 3.90 1.61 8.20
CA ILE A 59 5.10 1.07 8.83
C ILE A 59 4.88 0.88 10.35
N GLU A 60 4.25 1.83 11.02
CA GLU A 60 3.93 1.69 12.45
C GLU A 60 2.98 0.51 12.71
N LEU A 61 1.97 0.31 11.85
CA LEU A 61 1.12 -0.88 11.91
C LEU A 61 1.93 -2.17 11.72
N VAL A 62 2.82 -2.22 10.73
CA VAL A 62 3.67 -3.39 10.48
C VAL A 62 4.60 -3.65 11.66
N LYS A 63 5.16 -2.62 12.30
CA LYS A 63 5.95 -2.77 13.55
C LYS A 63 5.10 -3.35 14.68
N LYS A 64 3.88 -2.83 14.87
CA LYS A 64 2.92 -3.30 15.88
C LYS A 64 2.60 -4.78 15.66
N ILE A 65 2.24 -5.17 14.44
CA ILE A 65 1.83 -6.52 14.05
C ILE A 65 3.00 -7.50 14.19
N THR A 66 4.17 -7.15 13.66
CA THR A 66 5.35 -8.06 13.66
C THR A 66 6.14 -8.01 14.96
N GLY A 67 5.98 -6.96 15.77
CA GLY A 67 6.81 -6.70 16.94
C GLY A 67 8.26 -6.35 16.63
N ARG A 68 8.58 -6.03 15.35
CA ARG A 68 9.94 -5.74 14.90
C ARG A 68 10.22 -4.25 14.87
N ASN A 69 11.43 -3.88 15.21
CA ASN A 69 11.89 -2.51 15.04
C ASN A 69 12.48 -2.30 13.64
N ILE A 70 11.63 -1.90 12.69
CA ILE A 70 12.03 -1.61 11.31
C ILE A 70 12.52 -0.16 11.27
N ARG A 71 13.73 0.04 10.73
CA ARG A 71 14.27 1.39 10.52
C ARG A 71 13.68 1.97 9.23
N PHE A 72 13.16 3.18 9.30
CA PHE A 72 12.73 3.88 8.11
C PHE A 72 13.23 5.32 8.11
N TYR A 73 13.46 5.83 6.92
CA TYR A 73 13.93 7.18 6.71
C TYR A 73 12.91 7.92 5.86
N SER A 74 12.42 9.02 6.43
CA SER A 74 11.59 9.94 5.68
C SER A 74 12.44 10.70 4.68
N THR A 75 12.04 10.63 3.41
CA THR A 75 12.75 11.28 2.32
C THR A 75 11.98 12.53 1.90
N PRO A 76 12.61 13.71 1.92
CA PRO A 76 11.98 14.92 1.39
C PRO A 76 11.57 14.78 -0.07
N LEU A 77 10.42 15.34 -0.44
CA LEU A 77 9.84 15.19 -1.78
C LEU A 77 10.80 15.63 -2.90
N PHE A 78 11.56 16.73 -2.69
CA PHE A 78 12.51 17.20 -3.69
C PHE A 78 13.62 16.19 -3.97
N LEU A 79 14.02 15.42 -2.95
CA LEU A 79 15.05 14.38 -3.10
C LEU A 79 14.50 13.18 -3.89
N LEU A 80 13.22 12.84 -3.71
CA LEU A 80 12.56 11.80 -4.50
C LEU A 80 12.45 12.18 -5.97
N ASP A 81 12.12 13.45 -6.27
CA ASP A 81 12.06 13.96 -7.63
C ASP A 81 13.45 13.92 -8.31
N THR A 82 14.51 14.29 -7.58
CA THR A 82 15.89 14.24 -8.10
C THR A 82 16.38 12.81 -8.30
N LEU A 83 16.12 11.91 -7.36
CA LEU A 83 16.44 10.48 -7.48
C LEU A 83 15.72 9.83 -8.67
N GLY A 84 14.45 10.20 -8.91
CA GLY A 84 13.69 9.76 -10.07
C GLY A 84 14.32 10.18 -11.38
N LEU A 85 14.81 11.43 -11.47
CA LEU A 85 15.49 11.97 -12.64
C LEU A 85 16.83 11.26 -12.90
N PHE A 86 17.66 11.09 -11.86
CA PHE A 86 18.92 10.36 -11.97
C PHE A 86 18.71 8.89 -12.33
N GLY A 87 17.69 8.24 -11.76
CA GLY A 87 17.31 6.88 -12.09
C GLY A 87 16.91 6.70 -13.55
N GLU A 88 16.22 7.70 -14.13
CA GLU A 88 15.87 7.70 -15.56
C GLU A 88 17.10 7.85 -16.45
N ILE A 89 17.98 8.81 -16.16
CA ILE A 89 19.25 9.02 -16.89
C ILE A 89 20.11 7.75 -16.82
N PHE A 90 20.21 7.11 -15.66
CA PHE A 90 20.96 5.88 -15.47
C PHE A 90 20.35 4.73 -16.30
N THR A 91 19.02 4.59 -16.27
CA THR A 91 18.30 3.54 -17.04
C THR A 91 18.50 3.73 -18.55
N LEU A 92 18.46 4.98 -19.02
CA LEU A 92 18.69 5.30 -20.44
C LEU A 92 20.14 4.99 -20.86
N SER A 93 21.10 5.24 -19.97
CA SER A 93 22.53 5.02 -20.25
C SER A 93 22.94 3.55 -20.17
N THR A 94 22.37 2.79 -19.22
CA THR A 94 22.82 1.42 -18.93
C THR A 94 21.85 0.33 -19.41
N ARG A 95 20.63 0.71 -19.82
CA ARG A 95 19.50 -0.20 -20.11
C ARG A 95 19.09 -1.08 -18.93
N ILE A 96 19.62 -0.85 -17.73
CA ILE A 96 19.24 -1.54 -16.51
C ILE A 96 18.02 -0.83 -15.93
N ARG A 97 16.89 -1.52 -15.83
CA ARG A 97 15.68 -0.96 -15.20
C ARG A 97 15.85 -0.95 -13.69
N LEU A 98 15.97 0.26 -13.13
CA LEU A 98 15.93 0.43 -11.70
C LEU A 98 14.50 0.28 -11.18
N PRO A 99 14.31 -0.28 -9.96
CA PRO A 99 12.97 -0.41 -9.35
C PRO A 99 12.33 0.95 -8.99
N PHE A 100 13.10 2.02 -9.07
CA PHE A 100 12.65 3.40 -8.86
C PHE A 100 12.39 4.08 -10.20
N ALA A 101 11.34 3.65 -10.90
CA ALA A 101 10.92 4.33 -12.12
C ALA A 101 10.43 5.75 -11.78
N LYS A 102 10.77 6.72 -12.61
CA LYS A 102 10.35 8.13 -12.50
C LYS A 102 8.83 8.26 -12.30
N GLU A 103 8.06 7.40 -12.97
CA GLU A 103 6.59 7.38 -12.85
C GLU A 103 6.14 7.01 -11.44
N SER A 104 6.77 6.00 -10.81
CA SER A 104 6.45 5.62 -9.44
C SER A 104 6.77 6.75 -8.45
N MET A 105 7.94 7.38 -8.59
CA MET A 105 8.32 8.52 -7.77
C MET A 105 7.38 9.70 -7.98
N ARG A 106 7.03 10.00 -9.22
CA ARG A 106 6.08 11.06 -9.56
C ARG A 106 4.69 10.82 -8.98
N MET A 107 4.22 9.57 -8.98
CA MET A 107 2.94 9.22 -8.36
C MET A 107 2.95 9.50 -6.86
N PHE A 108 4.03 9.14 -6.14
CA PHE A 108 4.18 9.45 -4.72
C PHE A 108 4.25 10.95 -4.45
N THR A 109 5.03 11.70 -5.22
CA THR A 109 5.16 13.15 -5.03
C THR A 109 3.90 13.91 -5.39
N GLN A 110 3.15 13.47 -6.41
CA GLN A 110 1.85 14.07 -6.76
C GLN A 110 0.82 13.81 -5.65
N ASN A 111 0.68 12.60 -5.15
CA ASN A 111 -0.22 12.27 -4.06
C ASN A 111 0.10 13.07 -2.78
N ALA A 112 1.39 13.28 -2.49
CA ALA A 112 1.80 14.11 -1.37
C ALA A 112 1.39 15.59 -1.54
N ARG A 113 1.51 16.14 -2.76
CA ARG A 113 1.18 17.55 -3.06
C ARG A 113 -0.32 17.83 -3.01
N VAL A 114 -1.17 16.85 -3.37
CA VAL A 114 -2.64 17.01 -3.38
C VAL A 114 -3.32 16.47 -2.12
N ASN A 115 -2.56 16.15 -1.07
CA ASN A 115 -3.08 15.54 0.17
C ASN A 115 -3.83 14.20 -0.05
N GLY A 116 -3.45 13.48 -1.09
CA GLY A 116 -4.05 12.19 -1.43
C GLY A 116 -5.20 12.30 -2.45
N PRO A 117 -5.84 11.17 -2.76
CA PRO A 117 -6.82 11.05 -3.84
C PRO A 117 -8.20 11.67 -3.57
N GLY A 118 -8.34 12.48 -2.54
CA GLY A 118 -9.62 13.11 -2.18
C GLY A 118 -10.55 12.19 -1.40
N ASN A 119 -11.73 12.68 -1.09
CA ASN A 119 -12.77 11.89 -0.41
C ASN A 119 -13.59 11.15 -1.45
N ILE A 120 -13.54 9.82 -1.41
CA ILE A 120 -14.30 8.95 -2.32
C ILE A 120 -15.57 8.48 -1.60
N ASP A 121 -16.71 8.75 -2.21
CA ASP A 121 -18.00 8.33 -1.68
C ASP A 121 -18.30 6.87 -2.02
N GLN A 122 -18.41 6.02 -1.01
CA GLN A 122 -18.84 4.63 -1.12
C GLN A 122 -20.24 4.36 -0.55
N SER A 123 -21.00 5.43 -0.28
CA SER A 123 -22.33 5.32 0.33
C SER A 123 -23.31 4.50 -0.50
N LEU A 124 -23.15 4.48 -1.83
CA LEU A 124 -23.99 3.68 -2.71
C LEU A 124 -23.80 2.20 -2.49
N ALA A 125 -22.56 1.72 -2.42
CA ALA A 125 -22.24 0.32 -2.15
C ALA A 125 -22.76 -0.12 -0.76
N ASN A 126 -22.58 0.73 0.25
CA ASN A 126 -23.10 0.49 1.58
C ASN A 126 -24.63 0.37 1.60
N ARG A 127 -25.34 1.26 0.89
CA ARG A 127 -26.82 1.26 0.88
C ARG A 127 -27.40 0.06 0.13
N GLU A 128 -26.81 -0.34 -1.01
CA GLU A 128 -27.40 -1.34 -1.87
C GLU A 128 -27.07 -2.76 -1.44
N PHE A 129 -25.90 -2.99 -0.88
CA PHE A 129 -25.49 -4.35 -0.45
C PHE A 129 -24.69 -4.41 0.86
N GLY A 130 -24.77 -3.33 1.66
CA GLY A 130 -24.23 -3.33 3.01
C GLY A 130 -22.70 -3.37 3.09
N PHE A 131 -21.99 -2.96 2.04
CA PHE A 131 -20.53 -3.01 1.98
C PHE A 131 -19.86 -2.26 3.13
N GLN A 132 -18.92 -2.93 3.79
CA GLN A 132 -18.06 -2.37 4.82
C GLN A 132 -16.63 -2.83 4.58
N SER A 133 -15.70 -1.91 4.47
CA SER A 133 -14.30 -2.25 4.23
C SER A 133 -13.64 -2.93 5.43
N ILE A 134 -12.78 -3.89 5.13
CA ILE A 134 -11.90 -4.55 6.11
C ILE A 134 -10.88 -3.51 6.61
N SER A 135 -10.60 -3.54 7.91
CA SER A 135 -9.59 -2.63 8.50
C SER A 135 -8.20 -2.89 7.92
N LEU A 136 -7.41 -1.83 7.78
CA LEU A 136 -6.02 -1.95 7.30
C LEU A 136 -5.18 -2.86 8.20
N GLU A 137 -5.41 -2.83 9.52
CA GLU A 137 -4.69 -3.68 10.47
C GLU A 137 -4.96 -5.17 10.21
N GLU A 138 -6.21 -5.54 9.95
CA GLU A 138 -6.61 -6.91 9.62
C GLU A 138 -6.02 -7.33 8.28
N SER A 139 -6.20 -6.51 7.24
CA SER A 139 -5.67 -6.77 5.90
C SER A 139 -4.15 -6.97 5.90
N LEU A 140 -3.40 -6.11 6.59
CA LEU A 140 -1.95 -6.25 6.72
C LEU A 140 -1.56 -7.48 7.52
N THR A 141 -2.30 -7.82 8.58
CA THR A 141 -2.04 -9.00 9.39
C THR A 141 -2.16 -10.27 8.56
N ASP A 142 -3.24 -10.40 7.80
CA ASP A 142 -3.49 -11.55 6.94
C ASP A 142 -2.46 -11.65 5.82
N ALA A 143 -2.14 -10.53 5.18
CA ALA A 143 -1.11 -10.48 4.13
C ALA A 143 0.27 -10.90 4.66
N LEU A 144 0.66 -10.46 5.85
CA LEU A 144 1.94 -10.81 6.46
C LEU A 144 1.99 -12.28 6.89
N LYS A 145 0.88 -12.83 7.44
CA LYS A 145 0.75 -14.26 7.74
C LYS A 145 0.92 -15.09 6.48
N TRP A 146 0.20 -14.73 5.42
CA TRP A 146 0.30 -15.42 4.14
C TRP A 146 1.72 -15.39 3.57
N LEU A 147 2.38 -14.24 3.60
CA LEU A 147 3.78 -14.11 3.14
C LEU A 147 4.73 -15.03 3.92
N HIS A 148 4.49 -15.22 5.21
CA HIS A 148 5.26 -16.14 6.02
C HIS A 148 4.96 -17.60 5.65
N GLN A 149 3.69 -17.99 5.59
CA GLN A 149 3.26 -19.36 5.25
C GLN A 149 3.70 -19.76 3.84
N ALA A 150 3.66 -18.82 2.89
CA ALA A 150 4.15 -19.04 1.52
C ALA A 150 5.68 -19.05 1.38
N GLY A 151 6.43 -18.89 2.48
CA GLY A 151 7.90 -18.93 2.47
C GLY A 151 8.57 -17.67 1.93
N HIS A 152 7.84 -16.61 1.69
CA HIS A 152 8.39 -15.32 1.24
C HIS A 152 9.07 -14.53 2.35
N LEU A 153 8.70 -14.79 3.60
CA LEU A 153 9.30 -14.22 4.80
C LEU A 153 9.74 -15.34 5.74
N SER A 154 10.97 -15.26 6.25
CA SER A 154 11.45 -16.17 7.29
C SER A 154 10.80 -15.84 8.65
N SER A 155 10.84 -16.77 9.61
CA SER A 155 10.33 -16.55 10.98
C SER A 155 10.92 -15.29 11.63
N LYS A 156 12.23 -15.03 11.42
CA LYS A 156 12.89 -13.82 11.89
C LYS A 156 12.30 -12.55 11.26
N GLN A 157 11.86 -12.63 10.01
CA GLN A 157 11.29 -11.50 9.27
C GLN A 157 9.81 -11.28 9.58
N SER A 158 9.09 -12.32 9.96
CA SER A 158 7.68 -12.28 10.37
C SER A 158 7.49 -11.88 11.85
N GLY A 159 8.55 -11.99 12.67
CA GLY A 159 8.50 -11.61 14.07
C GLY A 159 7.45 -12.40 14.86
N LYS A 160 6.57 -11.69 15.58
CA LYS A 160 5.51 -12.34 16.40
C LYS A 160 4.56 -13.23 15.59
N LEU A 161 4.37 -12.96 14.30
CA LEU A 161 3.48 -13.74 13.45
C LEU A 161 4.00 -15.14 13.12
N ALA A 162 5.30 -15.39 13.31
CA ALA A 162 5.88 -16.73 13.09
C ALA A 162 5.38 -17.79 14.07
N ASN A 163 4.74 -17.38 15.16
CA ASN A 163 4.26 -18.27 16.23
C ASN A 163 2.72 -18.41 16.23
N ILE A 164 2.06 -17.87 15.22
CA ILE A 164 0.62 -17.97 15.00
C ILE A 164 0.33 -18.83 13.77
#